data_85cc9cd71f072b1a3ad69867450672eb
#
_entry.id   85cc9cd71f072b1a3ad69867450672eb
#
_cell.length_a   1.000
_cell.length_b   1.000
_cell.length_c   1.000
_cell.angle_alpha   90.00
_cell.angle_beta   90.00
_cell.angle_gamma   90.00
#
_symmetry.space_group_name_H-M   'P 1'
#
loop_
_entity.id
_entity.type
_entity.pdbx_description
1 polymer ?
#
loop_
_entity_poly.entity_id
_entity_poly.type
_entity_poly.pdbx_seq_one_letter_code
_entity_poly.pdbx_strand_id
1 'polypeptide(L)'
;MNSKQLNILLADDDEDDCHFFKEALEALPQTTKLTIVHDGDELMNHLTENTERLPHVLFLDINMPRKNGFECLSEIKNNETLKDLPVVMFSTSAAQDKINILFKNGADVYVRKPSNFSQLVQVIHHALPMAAENIFSNGKLKYVLNA
;
A
#
# COMPACT_ATOMS: atom_id res chain seq x y z
N MET A 1 1.87 -27.31 -5.57
CA MET A 1 1.43 -26.66 -5.53
C MET A 1 1.79 -25.39 -5.84
N ASN A 2 1.31 -24.65 -6.31
CA ASN A 2 1.76 -23.41 -6.75
C ASN A 2 1.41 -22.36 -5.79
N SER A 3 2.36 -21.73 -5.22
CA SER A 3 2.09 -20.54 -4.48
C SER A 3 1.64 -19.47 -5.47
N LYS A 4 0.56 -18.80 -5.17
CA LYS A 4 0.13 -17.67 -5.98
C LYS A 4 1.14 -16.55 -5.87
N GLN A 5 1.46 -15.96 -7.01
CA GLN A 5 2.26 -14.76 -7.03
C GLN A 5 1.37 -13.57 -6.65
N LEU A 6 1.79 -12.81 -5.65
CA LEU A 6 1.08 -11.58 -5.26
C LEU A 6 1.62 -10.40 -6.06
N ASN A 7 0.72 -9.67 -6.67
CA ASN A 7 1.07 -8.46 -7.40
C ASN A 7 0.93 -7.28 -6.46
N ILE A 8 2.04 -6.58 -6.23
CA ILE A 8 2.11 -5.49 -5.28
C ILE A 8 2.43 -4.22 -6.03
N LEU A 9 1.67 -3.17 -5.76
CA LEU A 9 1.92 -1.84 -6.31
C LEU A 9 2.39 -0.94 -5.18
N LEU A 10 3.52 -0.29 -5.38
CA LEU A 10 4.06 0.69 -4.44
C LEU A 10 4.05 2.07 -5.09
N ALA A 11 3.42 3.03 -4.44
CA ALA A 11 3.43 4.42 -4.85
C ALA A 11 4.24 5.23 -3.85
N ASP A 12 5.43 5.66 -4.25
CA ASP A 12 6.38 6.37 -3.38
C ASP A 12 7.37 7.11 -4.26
N ASP A 13 7.61 8.39 -3.99
CA ASP A 13 8.51 9.20 -4.80
C ASP A 13 9.98 9.11 -4.36
N ASP A 14 10.26 8.48 -3.23
CA ASP A 14 11.62 8.35 -2.70
C ASP A 14 12.26 7.07 -3.22
N GLU A 15 13.30 7.21 -4.04
CA GLU A 15 13.96 6.05 -4.65
C GLU A 15 14.61 5.13 -3.62
N ASP A 16 15.15 5.69 -2.54
CA ASP A 16 15.77 4.88 -1.49
C ASP A 16 14.73 4.03 -0.78
N ASP A 17 13.56 4.63 -0.48
CA ASP A 17 12.47 3.88 0.15
C ASP A 17 11.96 2.78 -0.77
N CYS A 18 11.86 3.06 -2.06
CA CYS A 18 11.45 2.05 -3.04
C CYS A 18 12.44 0.89 -3.09
N HIS A 19 13.71 1.20 -3.05
CA HIS A 19 14.77 0.18 -3.08
C HIS A 19 14.72 -0.70 -1.82
N PHE A 20 14.57 -0.09 -0.65
CA PHE A 20 14.42 -0.83 0.60
C PHE A 20 13.19 -1.72 0.59
N PHE A 21 12.09 -1.20 0.09
CA PHE A 21 10.84 -1.97 0.01
C PHE A 21 11.04 -3.20 -0.89
N LYS A 22 11.67 -3.01 -2.04
CA LYS A 22 11.94 -4.10 -2.96
C LYS A 22 12.80 -5.17 -2.31
N GLU A 23 13.87 -4.76 -1.63
CA GLU A 23 14.76 -5.72 -0.95
C GLU A 23 14.01 -6.46 0.16
N ALA A 24 13.14 -5.76 0.89
CA ALA A 24 12.37 -6.39 1.96
C ALA A 24 11.42 -7.45 1.40
N LEU A 25 10.78 -7.17 0.26
CA LEU A 25 9.92 -8.15 -0.39
C LEU A 25 10.71 -9.40 -0.80
N GLU A 26 11.91 -9.18 -1.33
CA GLU A 26 12.75 -10.30 -1.79
C GLU A 26 13.21 -11.18 -0.63
N ALA A 27 13.22 -10.64 0.58
CA ALA A 27 13.61 -11.40 1.77
C ALA A 27 12.47 -12.28 2.30
N LEU A 28 11.24 -12.10 1.80
CA LEU A 28 10.09 -12.87 2.24
C LEU A 28 9.94 -14.15 1.43
N PRO A 29 9.37 -15.22 2.03
CA PRO A 29 9.16 -16.46 1.30
C PRO A 29 8.07 -16.37 0.23
N GLN A 30 7.21 -15.37 0.35
CA GLN A 30 6.09 -15.19 -0.58
C GLN A 30 6.61 -14.76 -1.96
N THR A 31 6.11 -15.40 -3.02
CA THR A 31 6.43 -14.98 -4.38
C THR A 31 5.65 -13.71 -4.70
N THR A 32 6.34 -12.65 -5.07
CA THR A 32 5.72 -11.35 -5.34
C THR A 32 6.22 -10.77 -6.66
N LYS A 33 5.36 -9.93 -7.24
CA LYS A 33 5.74 -9.08 -8.38
C LYS A 33 5.48 -7.65 -7.96
N LEU A 34 6.51 -6.82 -7.98
CA LEU A 34 6.43 -5.43 -7.54
C LEU A 34 6.41 -4.49 -8.74
N THR A 35 5.45 -3.60 -8.76
CA THR A 35 5.40 -2.47 -9.69
C THR A 35 5.51 -1.20 -8.86
N ILE A 36 6.32 -0.25 -9.31
CA ILE A 36 6.55 0.99 -8.57
C ILE A 36 6.12 2.18 -9.43
N VAL A 37 5.38 3.09 -8.83
CA VAL A 37 5.03 4.38 -9.43
C VAL A 37 5.50 5.48 -8.47
N HIS A 38 5.79 6.67 -8.99
CA HIS A 38 6.51 7.68 -8.22
C HIS A 38 5.72 8.93 -7.88
N ASP A 39 4.52 9.08 -8.40
CA ASP A 39 3.65 10.19 -8.02
C ASP A 39 2.18 9.78 -8.18
N GLY A 40 1.31 10.65 -7.68
CA GLY A 40 -0.12 10.32 -7.65
C GLY A 40 -0.78 10.24 -9.02
N ASP A 41 -0.32 11.06 -9.97
CA ASP A 41 -0.86 11.01 -11.33
C ASP A 41 -0.46 9.69 -12.00
N GLU A 42 0.79 9.29 -11.84
CA GLU A 42 1.27 8.02 -12.37
C GLU A 42 0.50 6.85 -11.77
N LEU A 43 0.25 6.91 -10.45
CA LEU A 43 -0.53 5.89 -9.77
C LEU A 43 -1.92 5.76 -10.35
N MET A 44 -2.64 6.87 -10.46
CA MET A 44 -4.03 6.82 -10.94
C MET A 44 -4.10 6.39 -12.38
N ASN A 45 -3.17 6.84 -13.22
CA ASN A 45 -3.11 6.39 -14.60
C ASN A 45 -2.86 4.88 -14.69
N HIS A 46 -1.94 4.37 -13.87
CA HIS A 46 -1.64 2.94 -13.85
C HIS A 46 -2.87 2.12 -13.47
N LEU A 47 -3.59 2.55 -12.43
CA LEU A 47 -4.77 1.83 -11.96
C LEU A 47 -5.92 1.87 -12.98
N THR A 48 -6.16 3.04 -13.58
CA THR A 48 -7.27 3.18 -14.52
C THR A 48 -6.99 2.50 -15.86
N GLU A 49 -5.74 2.37 -16.24
CA GLU A 49 -5.36 1.68 -17.48
C GLU A 49 -5.26 0.17 -17.33
N ASN A 50 -5.30 -0.35 -16.10
CA ASN A 50 -5.12 -1.77 -15.82
C ASN A 50 -6.24 -2.32 -14.95
N THR A 51 -7.47 -1.88 -15.17
CA THR A 51 -8.60 -2.28 -14.32
C THR A 51 -8.89 -3.77 -14.37
N GLU A 52 -8.46 -4.48 -15.40
CA GLU A 52 -8.64 -5.92 -15.50
C GLU A 52 -7.54 -6.69 -14.76
N ARG A 53 -6.47 -6.00 -14.34
CA ARG A 53 -5.33 -6.63 -13.68
C ARG A 53 -4.87 -5.76 -12.51
N LEU A 54 -5.79 -5.50 -11.59
CA LEU A 54 -5.47 -4.71 -10.42
C LEU A 54 -4.49 -5.48 -9.52
N PRO A 55 -3.62 -4.77 -8.82
CA PRO A 55 -2.74 -5.44 -7.86
C PRO A 55 -3.55 -6.05 -6.73
N HIS A 56 -2.96 -6.98 -6.01
CA HIS A 56 -3.59 -7.55 -4.82
C HIS A 56 -3.58 -6.56 -3.66
N VAL A 57 -2.59 -5.67 -3.63
CA VAL A 57 -2.47 -4.65 -2.60
C VAL A 57 -1.69 -3.45 -3.12
N LEU A 58 -2.09 -2.28 -2.68
CA LEU A 58 -1.39 -1.02 -2.94
C LEU A 58 -0.78 -0.52 -1.63
N PHE A 59 0.53 -0.28 -1.64
CA PHE A 59 1.20 0.45 -0.57
C PHE A 59 1.35 1.89 -1.04
N LEU A 60 0.76 2.82 -0.32
CA LEU A 60 0.59 4.20 -0.77
C LEU A 60 1.20 5.18 0.21
N ASP A 61 2.21 5.91 -0.24
CA ASP A 61 2.81 6.97 0.55
C ASP A 61 1.91 8.21 0.53
N ILE A 62 1.95 8.98 1.58
CA ILE A 62 1.16 10.22 1.69
C ILE A 62 1.82 11.35 0.89
N ASN A 63 3.14 11.51 1.06
CA ASN A 63 3.85 12.66 0.52
C ASN A 63 4.40 12.37 -0.88
N MET A 64 3.63 12.72 -1.89
CA MET A 64 4.04 12.56 -3.28
C MET A 64 3.74 13.83 -4.05
N PRO A 65 4.55 14.15 -5.08
CA PRO A 65 4.25 15.31 -5.92
C PRO A 65 3.03 15.06 -6.80
N ARG A 66 2.52 16.12 -7.36
CA ARG A 66 1.36 16.16 -8.27
C ARG A 66 0.06 15.84 -7.55
N LYS A 67 -0.09 14.62 -7.07
CA LYS A 67 -1.27 14.19 -6.32
C LYS A 67 -0.76 13.39 -5.13
N ASN A 68 -1.13 13.80 -3.93
CA ASN A 68 -0.64 13.15 -2.72
C ASN A 68 -1.47 11.91 -2.36
N GLY A 69 -1.05 11.19 -1.32
CA GLY A 69 -1.70 9.95 -0.92
C GLY A 69 -3.12 10.11 -0.43
N PHE A 70 -3.45 11.24 0.22
CA PHE A 70 -4.83 11.51 0.64
C PHE A 70 -5.74 11.62 -0.58
N GLU A 71 -5.30 12.37 -1.59
CA GLU A 71 -6.08 12.56 -2.81
C GLU A 71 -6.26 11.25 -3.57
N CYS A 72 -5.20 10.46 -3.68
CA CYS A 72 -5.27 9.16 -4.35
C CYS A 72 -6.20 8.21 -3.63
N LEU A 73 -6.10 8.13 -2.30
CA LEU A 73 -6.98 7.27 -1.51
C LEU A 73 -8.44 7.63 -1.74
N SER A 74 -8.75 8.93 -1.70
CA SER A 74 -10.12 9.41 -1.91
C SER A 74 -10.62 9.01 -3.29
N GLU A 75 -9.81 9.21 -4.33
CA GLU A 75 -10.22 8.84 -5.68
C GLU A 75 -10.44 7.34 -5.82
N ILE A 76 -9.56 6.53 -5.24
CA ILE A 76 -9.68 5.08 -5.29
C ILE A 76 -10.97 4.63 -4.63
N LYS A 77 -11.24 5.12 -3.42
CA LYS A 77 -12.40 4.67 -2.65
C LYS A 77 -13.73 5.19 -3.21
N ASN A 78 -13.70 6.24 -4.02
CA ASN A 78 -14.88 6.77 -4.69
C ASN A 78 -15.06 6.25 -6.12
N ASN A 79 -14.21 5.35 -6.57
CA ASN A 79 -14.25 4.78 -7.91
C ASN A 79 -14.86 3.38 -7.83
N GLU A 80 -15.93 3.13 -8.59
CA GLU A 80 -16.64 1.84 -8.54
C GLU A 80 -15.74 0.64 -8.86
N THR A 81 -14.76 0.82 -9.74
CA THR A 81 -13.86 -0.27 -10.13
C THR A 81 -12.74 -0.49 -9.11
N LEU A 82 -12.31 0.59 -8.43
CA LEU A 82 -11.12 0.56 -7.58
C LEU A 82 -11.43 0.48 -6.08
N LYS A 83 -12.66 0.72 -5.68
CA LYS A 83 -13.00 0.91 -4.26
C LYS A 83 -12.67 -0.29 -3.37
N ASP A 84 -12.64 -1.48 -3.94
CA ASP A 84 -12.36 -2.69 -3.17
C ASP A 84 -10.87 -3.05 -3.13
N LEU A 85 -10.03 -2.28 -3.79
CA LEU A 85 -8.59 -2.49 -3.77
C LEU A 85 -8.06 -2.32 -2.36
N PRO A 86 -7.37 -3.31 -1.80
CA PRO A 86 -6.74 -3.14 -0.48
C PRO A 86 -5.65 -2.09 -0.53
N VAL A 87 -5.75 -1.08 0.33
CA VAL A 87 -4.80 0.02 0.39
C VAL A 87 -4.15 0.08 1.76
N VAL A 88 -2.83 -0.07 1.78
CA VAL A 88 -2.01 0.09 2.97
C VAL A 88 -1.33 1.45 2.87
N MET A 89 -1.67 2.36 3.77
CA MET A 89 -0.98 3.64 3.82
C MET A 89 0.40 3.43 4.44
N PHE A 90 1.42 4.00 3.82
CA PHE A 90 2.80 3.71 4.18
C PHE A 90 3.58 5.02 4.26
N SER A 91 3.82 5.51 5.47
CA SER A 91 4.37 6.85 5.64
C SER A 91 5.23 6.94 6.91
N THR A 92 6.09 7.95 6.95
CA THR A 92 6.91 8.22 8.14
C THR A 92 6.14 8.94 9.22
N SER A 93 4.99 9.54 8.90
CA SER A 93 4.21 10.31 9.87
C SER A 93 3.57 9.40 10.93
N ALA A 94 3.59 9.85 12.18
CA ALA A 94 2.91 9.16 13.27
C ALA A 94 1.82 10.05 13.89
N ALA A 95 1.48 11.16 13.24
CA ALA A 95 0.48 12.10 13.78
C ALA A 95 -0.90 11.43 13.77
N GLN A 96 -1.50 11.30 14.94
CA GLN A 96 -2.75 10.57 15.11
C GLN A 96 -3.90 11.20 14.32
N ASP A 97 -3.93 12.52 14.21
CA ASP A 97 -4.97 13.20 13.45
C ASP A 97 -4.92 12.86 11.95
N LYS A 98 -3.71 12.75 11.40
CA LYS A 98 -3.55 12.33 10.00
C LYS A 98 -3.98 10.88 9.81
N ILE A 99 -3.62 10.01 10.73
CA ILE A 99 -4.00 8.61 10.69
C ILE A 99 -5.53 8.48 10.75
N ASN A 100 -6.17 9.25 11.62
CA ASN A 100 -7.63 9.22 11.74
C ASN A 100 -8.31 9.67 10.43
N ILE A 101 -7.77 10.70 9.78
CA ILE A 101 -8.30 11.18 8.51
C ILE A 101 -8.19 10.09 7.44
N LEU A 102 -7.07 9.38 7.40
CA LEU A 102 -6.87 8.30 6.43
C LEU A 102 -7.89 7.18 6.62
N PHE A 103 -8.09 6.74 7.86
CA PHE A 103 -9.08 5.70 8.14
C PHE A 103 -10.49 6.16 7.81
N LYS A 104 -10.82 7.41 8.09
CA LYS A 104 -12.13 7.97 7.75
C LYS A 104 -12.36 7.98 6.25
N ASN A 105 -11.30 8.15 5.46
CA ASN A 105 -11.39 8.18 4.01
C ASN A 105 -11.23 6.80 3.36
N GLY A 106 -11.23 5.74 4.15
CA GLY A 106 -11.27 4.38 3.64
C GLY A 106 -9.98 3.60 3.67
N ALA A 107 -8.94 4.12 4.31
CA ALA A 107 -7.73 3.35 4.49
C ALA A 107 -8.02 2.17 5.41
N ASP A 108 -7.47 1.01 5.08
CA ASP A 108 -7.70 -0.21 5.84
C ASP A 108 -6.57 -0.44 6.84
N VAL A 109 -5.36 -0.11 6.46
CA VAL A 109 -4.18 -0.32 7.28
C VAL A 109 -3.27 0.88 7.15
N TYR A 110 -2.66 1.29 8.24
CA TYR A 110 -1.63 2.30 8.24
C TYR A 110 -0.34 1.68 8.74
N VAL A 111 0.73 1.81 7.98
CA VAL A 111 2.05 1.32 8.36
C VAL A 111 2.97 2.52 8.48
N ARG A 112 3.56 2.68 9.66
CA ARG A 112 4.62 3.65 9.84
C ARG A 112 5.90 3.08 9.26
N LYS A 113 6.53 3.81 8.35
CA LYS A 113 7.79 3.36 7.73
C LYS A 113 8.85 3.15 8.79
N PRO A 114 9.38 1.93 8.94
CA PRO A 114 10.45 1.69 9.91
C PRO A 114 11.77 2.20 9.36
N SER A 115 12.68 2.57 10.25
CA SER A 115 14.03 2.98 9.88
C SER A 115 14.99 1.81 9.76
N ASN A 116 14.54 0.63 10.11
CA ASN A 116 15.35 -0.58 10.23
C ASN A 116 14.86 -1.62 9.23
N PHE A 117 15.77 -2.21 8.47
CA PHE A 117 15.42 -3.18 7.43
C PHE A 117 14.66 -4.39 7.97
N SER A 118 15.13 -4.94 9.09
CA SER A 118 14.49 -6.11 9.71
C SER A 118 13.04 -5.83 10.09
N GLN A 119 12.78 -4.63 10.61
CA GLN A 119 11.43 -4.23 10.98
C GLN A 119 10.56 -4.01 9.76
N LEU A 120 11.13 -3.48 8.68
CA LEU A 120 10.41 -3.31 7.42
C LEU A 120 9.95 -4.66 6.87
N VAL A 121 10.84 -5.66 6.89
CA VAL A 121 10.50 -7.02 6.47
C VAL A 121 9.33 -7.55 7.29
N GLN A 122 9.36 -7.37 8.62
CA GLN A 122 8.30 -7.85 9.50
C GLN A 122 6.96 -7.17 9.23
N VAL A 123 6.97 -5.86 9.04
CA VAL A 123 5.74 -5.11 8.78
C VAL A 123 5.09 -5.55 7.48
N ILE A 124 5.90 -5.69 6.43
CA ILE A 124 5.39 -6.15 5.14
C ILE A 124 4.88 -7.58 5.25
N HIS A 125 5.60 -8.42 5.98
CA HIS A 125 5.20 -9.82 6.20
C HIS A 125 3.82 -9.91 6.87
N HIS A 126 3.52 -9.00 7.78
CA HIS A 126 2.21 -8.97 8.43
C HIS A 126 1.11 -8.43 7.51
N ALA A 127 1.44 -7.45 6.68
CA ALA A 127 0.43 -6.81 5.82
C ALA A 127 -0.01 -7.71 4.65
N LEU A 128 0.90 -8.50 4.08
CA LEU A 128 0.59 -9.29 2.89
C LEU A 128 -0.49 -10.34 3.09
N PRO A 129 -0.47 -11.15 4.17
CA PRO A 129 -1.54 -12.14 4.37
C PRO A 129 -2.91 -11.49 4.55
N MET A 130 -2.97 -10.33 5.19
CA MET A 130 -4.23 -9.60 5.36
C MET A 130 -4.81 -9.19 4.02
N ALA A 131 -3.97 -8.71 3.10
CA ALA A 131 -4.40 -8.35 1.76
C ALA A 131 -4.83 -9.58 0.96
N ALA A 132 -4.05 -10.66 1.05
CA ALA A 132 -4.33 -11.89 0.30
C ALA A 132 -5.66 -12.52 0.71
N GLU A 133 -6.06 -12.34 1.96
CA GLU A 133 -7.31 -12.90 2.46
C GLU A 133 -8.47 -11.92 2.38
N ASN A 134 -8.25 -10.75 1.80
CA ASN A 134 -9.26 -9.70 1.68
C ASN A 134 -9.83 -9.25 3.02
N ILE A 135 -9.05 -9.37 4.09
CA ILE A 135 -9.51 -8.95 5.42
C ILE A 135 -9.84 -7.46 5.43
N PHE A 136 -9.15 -6.67 4.62
CA PHE A 136 -9.36 -5.22 4.53
C PHE A 136 -10.70 -4.86 3.91
N SER A 137 -11.20 -5.68 2.99
CA SER A 137 -12.29 -5.28 2.10
C SER A 137 -13.63 -5.11 2.79
N ASN A 138 -13.83 -5.65 3.99
CA ASN A 138 -15.09 -5.49 4.68
C ASN A 138 -15.13 -4.27 5.61
N GLY A 139 -14.06 -3.49 5.66
CA GLY A 139 -14.02 -2.22 6.36
C GLY A 139 -14.15 -2.30 7.88
N LYS A 140 -14.12 -3.48 8.45
CA LYS A 140 -14.32 -3.67 9.88
C LYS A 140 -13.05 -3.59 10.69
N LEU A 141 -11.93 -3.87 10.05
CA LEU A 141 -10.64 -3.91 10.75
C LEU A 141 -9.77 -2.76 10.25
N LYS A 142 -9.29 -1.98 11.18
CA LYS A 142 -8.40 -0.87 10.88
C LYS A 142 -7.20 -0.98 11.82
N TYR A 143 -6.03 -1.04 11.21
CA TYR A 143 -4.80 -1.29 11.96
C TYR A 143 -3.78 -0.22 11.74
N VAL A 144 -3.02 0.05 12.79
CA VAL A 144 -1.78 0.82 12.70
C VAL A 144 -0.67 -0.18 13.02
N LEU A 145 0.18 -0.46 12.05
CA LEU A 145 1.30 -1.36 12.25
C LEU A 145 2.57 -0.56 12.48
N ASN A 146 3.22 -0.84 13.59
CA ASN A 146 4.51 -0.25 13.93
C ASN A 146 5.52 -1.37 14.07
N ALA A 147 6.69 -1.09 13.58
CA ALA A 147 7.77 -2.05 13.72
C ALA A 147 8.49 -1.85 15.05
#